data_2eaae0975a2b1f860715d9eb6929abb2
#
_entry.id   2eaae0975a2b1f860715d9eb6929abb2
#
_cell.length_a   1.000
_cell.length_b   1.000
_cell.length_c   1.000
_cell.angle_alpha   90.00
_cell.angle_beta   90.00
_cell.angle_gamma   90.00
#
_symmetry.space_group_name_H-M   'P 1'
#
loop_
_entity.id
_entity.type
_entity.pdbx_description
1 polymer ?
#
loop_
_entity_poly.entity_id
_entity_poly.type
_entity_poly.pdbx_seq_one_letter_code
_entity_poly.pdbx_strand_id
1 'polypeptide(L)'
;MAHRTVGAGQSVTVSGAGGASDAITVKSNNIRINTRGVDAHVAIGTGTTCTQTEYFIADGSAATLALTKASQKVFSIESLSGGKTRITCPEGTQMPFAVGNCVSLEVGTADSNWATVITHVGVDSVDQTASFDGFHQTRLVVSADTSGISTDFSDRDATLFNSVKVASVTTGDAGSLFVQQVQITGQA
;
A
#
# COMPACT_ATOMS: atom_id res chain seq x y z
N MET A 1 -12.96 -20.69 -11.30
CA MET A 1 -12.81 -19.71 -10.21
C MET A 1 -13.42 -18.40 -10.67
N ALA A 2 -14.28 -17.79 -9.88
CA ALA A 2 -14.82 -16.46 -10.15
C ALA A 2 -13.96 -15.40 -9.44
N HIS A 3 -13.74 -14.27 -10.09
CA HIS A 3 -13.03 -13.14 -9.52
C HIS A 3 -14.03 -12.02 -9.22
N ARG A 4 -14.07 -11.56 -7.97
CA ARG A 4 -14.81 -10.36 -7.57
C ARG A 4 -13.82 -9.20 -7.46
N THR A 5 -14.12 -8.09 -8.14
CA THR A 5 -13.30 -6.88 -8.05
C THR A 5 -13.40 -6.21 -6.66
N VAL A 6 -12.30 -5.66 -6.18
CA VAL A 6 -12.18 -4.93 -4.92
C VAL A 6 -11.58 -3.56 -5.20
N GLY A 7 -12.34 -2.51 -4.96
CA GLY A 7 -11.92 -1.14 -5.28
C GLY A 7 -11.87 -0.81 -6.77
N ALA A 8 -11.34 0.33 -7.12
CA ALA A 8 -11.14 0.77 -8.50
C ALA A 8 -9.89 0.10 -9.11
N GLY A 9 -9.95 -0.20 -10.41
CA GLY A 9 -8.79 -0.62 -11.18
C GLY A 9 -7.96 0.57 -11.62
N GLN A 10 -6.71 0.30 -11.99
CA GLN A 10 -5.79 1.30 -12.55
C GLN A 10 -5.31 0.85 -13.92
N SER A 11 -5.05 1.82 -14.81
CA SER A 11 -4.36 1.61 -16.08
C SER A 11 -2.99 2.27 -16.00
N VAL A 12 -1.96 1.51 -16.31
CA VAL A 12 -0.55 1.96 -16.27
C VAL A 12 0.00 1.89 -17.69
N THR A 13 0.51 3.00 -18.20
CA THR A 13 1.30 2.99 -19.44
C THR A 13 2.68 2.44 -19.13
N VAL A 14 3.14 1.49 -19.93
CA VAL A 14 4.42 0.82 -19.76
C VAL A 14 5.26 0.91 -21.03
N SER A 15 6.57 0.97 -20.86
CA SER A 15 7.54 1.03 -21.95
C SER A 15 8.87 0.41 -21.52
N GLY A 16 9.87 0.42 -22.38
CA GLY A 16 11.23 0.02 -22.03
C GLY A 16 11.89 0.89 -20.95
N ALA A 17 11.39 2.13 -20.74
CA ALA A 17 11.80 2.98 -19.61
C ALA A 17 11.11 2.64 -18.30
N GLY A 18 10.17 1.70 -18.31
CA GLY A 18 9.36 1.31 -17.17
C GLY A 18 8.08 2.12 -17.03
N GLY A 19 7.27 1.72 -16.08
CA GLY A 19 6.04 2.38 -15.64
C GLY A 19 5.63 1.84 -14.27
N ALA A 20 4.85 2.59 -13.51
CA ALA A 20 4.33 2.12 -12.23
C ALA A 20 2.91 2.63 -11.99
N SER A 21 2.12 1.84 -11.25
CA SER A 21 0.81 2.24 -10.76
C SER A 21 0.92 3.36 -9.72
N ASP A 22 -0.18 4.05 -9.48
CA ASP A 22 -0.36 4.76 -8.22
C ASP A 22 -0.33 3.77 -7.04
N ALA A 23 -0.25 4.32 -5.84
CA ALA A 23 -0.31 3.54 -4.62
C ALA A 23 -1.61 2.73 -4.54
N ILE A 24 -1.50 1.46 -4.19
CA ILE A 24 -2.61 0.54 -4.02
C ILE A 24 -2.73 0.18 -2.54
N THR A 25 -3.75 0.68 -1.88
CA THR A 25 -4.11 0.24 -0.52
C THR A 25 -4.59 -1.21 -0.58
N VAL A 26 -3.91 -2.12 0.11
CA VAL A 26 -4.16 -3.57 -0.01
C VAL A 26 -5.40 -3.98 0.79
N LYS A 27 -6.51 -4.18 0.11
CA LYS A 27 -7.81 -4.62 0.66
C LYS A 27 -8.16 -6.06 0.31
N SER A 28 -7.40 -6.68 -0.56
CA SER A 28 -7.57 -8.09 -0.98
C SER A 28 -6.25 -8.84 -0.94
N ASN A 29 -6.31 -10.16 -0.83
CA ASN A 29 -5.12 -11.01 -0.88
C ASN A 29 -4.63 -11.29 -2.31
N ASN A 30 -5.31 -10.79 -3.33
CA ASN A 30 -4.95 -11.03 -4.72
C ASN A 30 -5.09 -9.77 -5.56
N ILE A 31 -4.22 -9.67 -6.55
CA ILE A 31 -4.24 -8.66 -7.58
C ILE A 31 -4.19 -9.35 -8.95
N ARG A 32 -5.05 -8.92 -9.86
CA ARG A 32 -5.04 -9.35 -11.24
C ARG A 32 -4.42 -8.27 -12.11
N ILE A 33 -3.50 -8.68 -12.97
CA ILE A 33 -2.79 -7.81 -13.90
C ILE A 33 -3.01 -8.36 -15.29
N ASN A 34 -3.48 -7.52 -16.21
CA ASN A 34 -3.64 -7.83 -17.62
C ASN A 34 -2.70 -6.95 -18.44
N THR A 35 -2.04 -7.50 -19.44
CA THR A 35 -1.23 -6.76 -20.41
C THR A 35 -2.02 -6.54 -21.71
N ARG A 36 -1.77 -5.43 -22.38
CA ARG A 36 -2.35 -5.13 -23.69
C ARG A 36 -1.38 -4.37 -24.57
N GLY A 37 -1.10 -4.92 -25.74
CA GLY A 37 -0.24 -4.34 -26.78
C GLY A 37 1.25 -4.56 -26.53
N VAL A 38 1.64 -5.31 -25.49
CA VAL A 38 3.05 -5.53 -25.16
C VAL A 38 3.23 -6.69 -24.19
N ASP A 39 4.35 -7.40 -24.31
CA ASP A 39 4.88 -8.28 -23.27
C ASP A 39 5.49 -7.44 -22.16
N ALA A 40 5.22 -7.75 -20.89
CA ALA A 40 5.72 -6.98 -19.77
C ALA A 40 6.26 -7.85 -18.65
N HIS A 41 7.31 -7.37 -18.00
CA HIS A 41 7.75 -7.86 -16.69
C HIS A 41 7.15 -6.98 -15.60
N VAL A 42 6.72 -7.57 -14.50
CA VAL A 42 6.04 -6.88 -13.39
C VAL A 42 6.63 -7.24 -12.05
N ALA A 43 6.74 -6.24 -11.19
CA ALA A 43 7.10 -6.35 -9.78
C ALA A 43 6.01 -5.72 -8.91
N ILE A 44 5.72 -6.34 -7.77
CA ILE A 44 4.80 -5.80 -6.76
C ILE A 44 5.59 -5.52 -5.50
N GLY A 45 5.55 -4.29 -5.03
CA GLY A 45 6.33 -3.92 -3.85
C GLY A 45 6.14 -2.47 -3.44
N THR A 46 7.14 -1.95 -2.74
CA THR A 46 7.15 -0.56 -2.26
C THR A 46 7.77 0.42 -3.26
N GLY A 47 8.46 -0.09 -4.28
CA GLY A 47 9.16 0.70 -5.29
C GLY A 47 8.38 0.90 -6.58
N THR A 48 8.98 1.68 -7.48
CA THR A 48 8.46 1.98 -8.82
C THR A 48 9.32 1.39 -9.93
N THR A 49 10.32 0.59 -9.58
CA THR A 49 11.26 -0.03 -10.53
C THR A 49 10.97 -1.50 -10.73
N CYS A 50 11.10 -1.95 -11.96
CA CYS A 50 10.98 -3.35 -12.36
C CYS A 50 12.13 -3.67 -13.32
N THR A 51 12.62 -4.90 -13.29
CA THR A 51 13.64 -5.40 -14.19
C THR A 51 13.08 -6.50 -15.08
N GLN A 52 13.77 -6.81 -16.18
CA GLN A 52 13.36 -7.89 -17.11
C GLN A 52 13.58 -9.31 -16.53
N THR A 53 13.99 -9.42 -15.28
CA THR A 53 14.11 -10.68 -14.55
C THR A 53 12.91 -10.96 -13.63
N GLU A 54 11.99 -10.00 -13.51
CA GLU A 54 10.78 -10.10 -12.70
C GLU A 54 9.69 -10.94 -13.40
N TYR A 55 8.51 -11.03 -12.80
CA TYR A 55 7.43 -11.88 -13.30
C TYR A 55 6.96 -11.45 -14.70
N PHE A 56 7.01 -12.37 -15.67
CA PHE A 56 6.65 -12.13 -17.07
C PHE A 56 5.15 -12.37 -17.33
N ILE A 57 4.52 -11.46 -18.06
CA ILE A 57 3.15 -11.58 -18.54
C ILE A 57 3.16 -11.27 -20.05
N ALA A 58 2.76 -12.26 -20.87
CA ALA A 58 2.67 -12.10 -22.31
C ALA A 58 1.51 -11.17 -22.71
N ASP A 59 1.63 -10.54 -23.88
CA ASP A 59 0.56 -9.68 -24.44
C ASP A 59 -0.78 -10.39 -24.50
N GLY A 60 -1.85 -9.66 -24.18
CA GLY A 60 -3.21 -10.17 -24.12
C GLY A 60 -3.48 -11.18 -22.99
N SER A 61 -2.50 -11.46 -22.15
CA SER A 61 -2.61 -12.41 -21.04
C SER A 61 -2.92 -11.72 -19.72
N ALA A 62 -3.31 -12.53 -18.73
CA ALA A 62 -3.58 -12.08 -17.37
C ALA A 62 -2.90 -12.98 -16.35
N ALA A 63 -2.32 -12.37 -15.32
CA ALA A 63 -1.82 -13.06 -14.14
C ALA A 63 -2.60 -12.63 -12.89
N THR A 64 -2.79 -13.55 -11.96
CA THR A 64 -3.30 -13.24 -10.62
C THR A 64 -2.20 -13.57 -9.61
N LEU A 65 -1.74 -12.54 -8.92
CA LEU A 65 -0.64 -12.60 -7.98
C LEU A 65 -1.13 -12.38 -6.55
N ALA A 66 -0.44 -12.98 -5.58
CA ALA A 66 -0.78 -12.83 -4.17
C ALA A 66 -0.34 -11.47 -3.63
N LEU A 67 -1.14 -10.91 -2.71
CA LEU A 67 -0.81 -9.73 -1.91
C LEU A 67 -0.83 -10.08 -0.42
N THR A 68 0.04 -9.43 0.35
CA THR A 68 -0.01 -9.50 1.80
C THR A 68 -0.98 -8.44 2.31
N LYS A 69 -2.21 -8.86 2.63
CA LYS A 69 -3.19 -7.99 3.26
C LYS A 69 -2.83 -7.83 4.74
N ALA A 70 -2.60 -6.59 5.15
CA ALA A 70 -2.39 -6.22 6.54
C ALA A 70 -3.12 -4.91 6.83
N SER A 71 -3.76 -4.82 7.99
CA SER A 71 -4.42 -3.60 8.43
C SER A 71 -4.42 -3.49 9.95
N GLN A 72 -4.41 -2.26 10.45
CA GLN A 72 -4.43 -1.97 11.88
C GLN A 72 -5.22 -0.70 12.14
N LYS A 73 -6.08 -0.70 13.16
CA LYS A 73 -6.74 0.50 13.65
C LYS A 73 -5.72 1.50 14.20
N VAL A 74 -6.02 2.77 14.04
CA VAL A 74 -5.19 3.88 14.52
C VAL A 74 -5.87 4.53 15.73
N PHE A 75 -5.11 4.72 16.79
CA PHE A 75 -5.57 5.42 18.00
C PHE A 75 -5.21 6.92 17.97
N SER A 76 -3.95 7.24 17.64
CA SER A 76 -3.49 8.62 17.54
C SER A 76 -2.37 8.76 16.53
N ILE A 77 -2.22 9.97 16.01
CA ILE A 77 -1.15 10.36 15.10
C ILE A 77 -0.48 11.61 15.66
N GLU A 78 0.83 11.63 15.65
CA GLU A 78 1.66 12.72 16.18
C GLU A 78 2.79 13.04 15.19
N SER A 79 2.91 14.32 14.83
CA SER A 79 4.06 14.79 14.05
C SER A 79 5.32 14.79 14.89
N LEU A 80 6.41 14.29 14.32
CA LEU A 80 7.74 14.27 14.93
C LEU A 80 8.67 15.22 14.17
N SER A 81 9.79 15.58 14.82
CA SER A 81 10.85 16.30 14.15
C SER A 81 11.47 15.48 12.99
N GLY A 82 12.03 16.18 11.99
CA GLY A 82 12.73 15.56 10.87
C GLY A 82 11.81 14.94 9.81
N GLY A 83 10.58 15.46 9.65
CA GLY A 83 9.66 14.99 8.62
C GLY A 83 9.13 13.58 8.86
N LYS A 84 8.97 13.20 10.11
CA LYS A 84 8.48 11.89 10.54
C LYS A 84 7.13 12.02 11.24
N THR A 85 6.37 10.94 11.22
CA THR A 85 5.09 10.85 11.92
C THR A 85 5.04 9.58 12.74
N ARG A 86 4.64 9.70 14.00
CA ARG A 86 4.33 8.56 14.88
C ARG A 86 2.86 8.22 14.77
N ILE A 87 2.58 6.95 14.57
CA ILE A 87 1.22 6.40 14.58
C ILE A 87 1.15 5.42 15.76
N THR A 88 0.20 5.64 16.65
CA THR A 88 -0.07 4.77 17.80
C THR A 88 -1.31 3.95 17.51
N CYS A 89 -1.21 2.64 17.70
CA CYS A 89 -2.32 1.70 17.55
C CYS A 89 -3.00 1.46 18.91
N PRO A 90 -4.23 0.94 18.91
CA PRO A 90 -4.91 0.56 20.14
C PRO A 90 -4.08 -0.41 20.97
N GLU A 91 -4.21 -0.30 22.27
CA GLU A 91 -3.53 -1.12 23.25
C GLU A 91 -3.78 -2.63 23.04
N GLY A 92 -2.75 -3.44 23.34
CA GLY A 92 -2.84 -4.90 23.21
C GLY A 92 -2.87 -5.44 21.78
N THR A 93 -2.72 -4.57 20.77
CA THR A 93 -2.69 -5.01 19.36
C THR A 93 -1.28 -5.39 18.92
N GLN A 94 -1.20 -6.43 18.09
CA GLN A 94 0.04 -6.81 17.44
C GLN A 94 0.22 -6.02 16.13
N MET A 95 1.41 -5.47 15.89
CA MET A 95 1.71 -4.74 14.66
C MET A 95 1.88 -5.71 13.48
N PRO A 96 1.04 -5.60 12.43
CA PRO A 96 1.17 -6.45 11.26
C PRO A 96 2.16 -5.88 10.21
N PHE A 97 2.75 -4.72 10.47
CA PHE A 97 3.71 -4.07 9.57
C PHE A 97 5.13 -4.21 10.09
N ALA A 98 6.10 -4.24 9.17
CA ALA A 98 7.52 -4.28 9.46
C ALA A 98 8.24 -3.07 8.84
N VAL A 99 9.44 -2.79 9.33
CA VAL A 99 10.34 -1.80 8.72
C VAL A 99 10.57 -2.16 7.25
N GLY A 100 10.46 -1.15 6.38
CA GLY A 100 10.55 -1.32 4.93
C GLY A 100 9.22 -1.61 4.23
N ASN A 101 8.12 -1.89 4.96
CA ASN A 101 6.79 -1.87 4.36
C ASN A 101 6.39 -0.44 4.00
N CYS A 102 5.49 -0.27 3.04
CA CYS A 102 4.74 0.97 2.85
C CYS A 102 3.33 0.82 3.38
N VAL A 103 2.80 1.91 3.92
CA VAL A 103 1.44 1.95 4.49
C VAL A 103 0.67 3.16 3.95
N SER A 104 -0.66 3.01 3.91
CA SER A 104 -1.60 4.10 3.60
C SER A 104 -2.67 4.17 4.68
N LEU A 105 -3.00 5.39 5.07
CA LEU A 105 -4.04 5.67 6.07
C LEU A 105 -5.38 5.90 5.37
N GLU A 106 -6.43 5.27 5.86
CA GLU A 106 -7.82 5.57 5.51
C GLU A 106 -8.55 6.17 6.70
N VAL A 107 -9.22 7.27 6.46
CA VAL A 107 -9.95 8.09 7.45
C VAL A 107 -11.26 8.58 6.88
N GLY A 108 -12.13 9.07 7.75
CA GLY A 108 -13.30 9.84 7.36
C GLY A 108 -12.95 11.22 6.78
N THR A 109 -13.95 11.89 6.24
CA THR A 109 -13.78 13.16 5.51
C THR A 109 -13.13 14.27 6.35
N ALA A 110 -13.40 14.32 7.66
CA ALA A 110 -12.86 15.33 8.56
C ALA A 110 -11.32 15.30 8.65
N ASP A 111 -10.74 14.11 8.56
CA ASP A 111 -9.29 13.88 8.70
C ASP A 111 -8.60 13.56 7.36
N SER A 112 -9.21 13.91 6.23
CA SER A 112 -8.70 13.61 4.88
C SER A 112 -7.29 14.14 4.60
N ASN A 113 -6.88 15.25 5.25
CA ASN A 113 -5.53 15.80 5.15
C ASN A 113 -4.47 14.80 5.66
N TRP A 114 -4.77 14.07 6.73
CA TRP A 114 -3.90 13.04 7.27
C TRP A 114 -3.70 11.89 6.29
N ALA A 115 -4.79 11.42 5.66
CA ALA A 115 -4.72 10.36 4.65
C ALA A 115 -3.96 10.80 3.40
N THR A 116 -4.06 12.08 3.00
CA THR A 116 -3.32 12.62 1.86
C THR A 116 -1.81 12.55 2.09
N VAL A 117 -1.35 12.90 3.28
CA VAL A 117 0.09 12.86 3.63
C VAL A 117 0.56 11.43 3.91
N ILE A 118 -0.28 10.61 4.57
CA ILE A 118 0.08 9.22 4.92
C ILE A 118 -0.45 8.28 3.82
N THR A 119 0.00 8.49 2.59
CA THR A 119 -0.31 7.63 1.43
C THR A 119 0.97 7.01 0.89
N HIS A 120 1.08 5.69 0.96
CA HIS A 120 2.23 4.91 0.49
C HIS A 120 3.56 5.38 1.10
N VAL A 121 3.58 5.57 2.39
CA VAL A 121 4.75 6.04 3.15
C VAL A 121 5.49 4.87 3.80
N GLY A 122 6.81 4.94 3.79
CA GLY A 122 7.67 3.88 4.35
C GLY A 122 7.58 3.81 5.88
N VAL A 123 7.58 2.60 6.41
CA VAL A 123 7.71 2.33 7.84
C VAL A 123 9.19 2.34 8.21
N ASP A 124 9.59 3.29 9.07
CA ASP A 124 10.98 3.47 9.52
C ASP A 124 11.30 2.67 10.78
N SER A 125 10.36 2.60 11.70
CA SER A 125 10.52 1.82 12.93
C SER A 125 9.19 1.31 13.47
N VAL A 126 9.26 0.21 14.21
CA VAL A 126 8.13 -0.40 14.94
C VAL A 126 8.56 -0.60 16.38
N ASP A 127 7.74 -0.12 17.32
CA ASP A 127 7.92 -0.31 18.76
C ASP A 127 6.67 -0.94 19.34
N GLN A 128 6.78 -2.18 19.82
CA GLN A 128 5.72 -2.93 20.49
C GLN A 128 5.90 -2.96 22.01
N THR A 129 6.92 -2.28 22.52
CA THR A 129 7.25 -2.23 23.94
C THR A 129 6.95 -0.87 24.56
N ALA A 130 6.50 0.11 23.77
CA ALA A 130 6.15 1.43 24.23
C ALA A 130 5.12 1.34 25.38
N SER A 131 5.42 2.02 26.51
CA SER A 131 4.56 2.02 27.68
C SER A 131 4.04 3.44 27.92
N PHE A 132 2.75 3.54 28.22
CA PHE A 132 2.10 4.76 28.70
C PHE A 132 1.18 4.39 29.86
N ASP A 133 1.36 5.02 31.02
CA ASP A 133 0.61 4.74 32.24
C ASP A 133 0.50 3.23 32.62
N GLY A 134 1.59 2.48 32.36
CA GLY A 134 1.65 1.04 32.66
C GLY A 134 1.04 0.14 31.60
N PHE A 135 0.53 0.69 30.50
CA PHE A 135 -0.04 -0.06 29.39
C PHE A 135 0.92 -0.14 28.21
N HIS A 136 1.00 -1.29 27.56
CA HIS A 136 1.80 -1.46 26.36
C HIS A 136 1.07 -0.94 25.14
N GLN A 137 1.64 0.06 24.48
CA GLN A 137 1.15 0.60 23.22
C GLN A 137 2.03 0.13 22.08
N THR A 138 1.39 -0.22 20.96
CA THR A 138 2.09 -0.52 19.72
C THR A 138 2.19 0.74 18.88
N ARG A 139 3.41 1.12 18.52
CA ARG A 139 3.71 2.33 17.76
C ARG A 139 4.53 2.03 16.52
N LEU A 140 4.32 2.82 15.47
CA LEU A 140 5.21 2.85 14.32
C LEU A 140 5.54 4.29 13.97
N VAL A 141 6.71 4.48 13.36
CA VAL A 141 7.14 5.75 12.78
C VAL A 141 7.20 5.58 11.28
N VAL A 142 6.64 6.53 10.56
CA VAL A 142 6.61 6.55 9.10
C VAL A 142 7.32 7.79 8.56
N SER A 143 7.86 7.66 7.33
CA SER A 143 8.49 8.74 6.57
C SER A 143 7.42 9.65 5.95
N ALA A 144 6.70 10.39 6.78
CA ALA A 144 5.66 11.34 6.37
C ALA A 144 5.75 12.60 7.21
N ASP A 145 5.77 13.77 6.57
CA ASP A 145 5.77 15.06 7.26
C ASP A 145 4.34 15.56 7.44
N THR A 146 3.81 15.40 8.63
CA THR A 146 2.48 15.90 9.02
C THR A 146 2.52 17.21 9.77
N SER A 147 3.68 17.87 9.90
CA SER A 147 3.84 19.13 10.66
C SER A 147 3.01 20.30 10.10
N GLY A 148 2.66 20.26 8.81
CA GLY A 148 1.79 21.25 8.17
C GLY A 148 0.30 21.05 8.42
N ILE A 149 -0.12 19.96 9.10
CA ILE A 149 -1.53 19.70 9.42
C ILE A 149 -1.88 20.41 10.73
N SER A 150 -2.73 21.41 10.66
CA SER A 150 -3.13 22.25 11.81
C SER A 150 -4.32 21.70 12.61
N THR A 151 -4.98 20.66 12.11
CA THR A 151 -6.13 20.04 12.77
C THR A 151 -5.70 18.81 13.56
N ASP A 152 -6.23 18.65 14.77
CA ASP A 152 -6.01 17.44 15.55
C ASP A 152 -6.61 16.22 14.88
N PHE A 153 -5.92 15.08 14.97
CA PHE A 153 -6.43 13.81 14.49
C PHE A 153 -7.57 13.33 15.40
N SER A 154 -8.75 13.10 14.81
CA SER A 154 -9.99 12.83 15.56
C SER A 154 -10.71 11.55 15.16
N ASP A 155 -10.39 10.96 13.99
CA ASP A 155 -11.10 9.81 13.45
C ASP A 155 -10.82 8.52 14.26
N ARG A 156 -11.85 8.01 14.93
CA ARG A 156 -11.79 6.76 15.71
C ARG A 156 -11.92 5.51 14.85
N ASP A 157 -12.35 5.66 13.61
CA ASP A 157 -12.47 4.56 12.64
C ASP A 157 -11.29 4.45 11.69
N ALA A 158 -10.33 5.34 11.82
CA ALA A 158 -9.11 5.35 11.01
C ALA A 158 -8.41 4.00 11.01
N THR A 159 -7.99 3.58 9.82
CA THR A 159 -7.34 2.29 9.62
C THR A 159 -6.12 2.45 8.74
N LEU A 160 -4.99 1.94 9.19
CA LEU A 160 -3.76 1.84 8.44
C LEU A 160 -3.75 0.51 7.67
N PHE A 161 -3.42 0.56 6.40
CA PHE A 161 -3.34 -0.61 5.52
C PHE A 161 -1.93 -0.75 4.93
N ASN A 162 -1.53 -1.98 4.63
CA ASN A 162 -0.40 -2.23 3.76
C ASN A 162 -0.65 -1.58 2.39
N SER A 163 0.40 -1.03 1.79
CA SER A 163 0.33 -0.33 0.51
C SER A 163 1.45 -0.77 -0.41
N VAL A 164 1.10 -1.03 -1.68
CA VAL A 164 2.03 -1.49 -2.70
C VAL A 164 1.88 -0.68 -3.98
N LYS A 165 2.87 -0.77 -4.85
CA LYS A 165 2.81 -0.37 -6.26
C LYS A 165 3.07 -1.56 -7.17
N VAL A 166 2.52 -1.53 -8.36
CA VAL A 166 2.87 -2.44 -9.44
C VAL A 166 3.80 -1.70 -10.38
N ALA A 167 5.05 -2.05 -10.36
CA ALA A 167 6.05 -1.58 -11.32
C ALA A 167 6.13 -2.53 -12.50
N SER A 168 6.48 -2.02 -13.68
CA SER A 168 6.60 -2.83 -14.88
C SER A 168 7.63 -2.26 -15.85
N VAL A 169 8.16 -3.13 -16.69
CA VAL A 169 9.07 -2.79 -17.78
C VAL A 169 8.80 -3.73 -18.97
N THR A 170 9.01 -3.20 -20.18
CA THR A 170 8.95 -3.97 -21.41
C THR A 170 10.33 -4.11 -22.05
N THR A 171 10.44 -4.91 -23.10
CA THR A 171 11.70 -5.05 -23.86
C THR A 171 11.96 -3.92 -24.88
N GLY A 172 11.06 -2.92 -24.96
CA GLY A 172 11.23 -1.75 -25.84
C GLY A 172 9.90 -1.15 -26.31
N ASP A 173 8.90 -1.98 -26.57
CA ASP A 173 7.60 -1.52 -27.05
C ASP A 173 6.76 -0.88 -25.93
N ALA A 174 5.83 -0.03 -26.32
CA ALA A 174 4.91 0.61 -25.37
C ALA A 174 3.54 -0.08 -25.38
N GLY A 175 2.92 -0.21 -24.21
CA GLY A 175 1.61 -0.80 -24.03
C GLY A 175 0.95 -0.37 -22.73
N SER A 176 -0.02 -1.15 -22.28
CA SER A 176 -0.76 -0.85 -21.05
C SER A 176 -0.88 -2.08 -20.16
N LEU A 177 -0.76 -1.85 -18.85
CA LEU A 177 -1.21 -2.78 -17.82
C LEU A 177 -2.52 -2.33 -17.21
N PHE A 178 -3.44 -3.28 -17.00
CA PHE A 178 -4.64 -3.05 -16.21
C PHE A 178 -4.51 -3.81 -14.90
N VAL A 179 -4.51 -3.08 -13.80
CA VAL A 179 -4.25 -3.58 -12.46
C VAL A 179 -5.52 -3.49 -11.63
N GLN A 180 -5.96 -4.61 -11.06
CA GLN A 180 -7.19 -4.66 -10.26
C GLN A 180 -7.04 -5.62 -9.08
N GLN A 181 -7.33 -5.15 -7.87
CA GLN A 181 -7.47 -6.07 -6.74
C GLN A 181 -8.70 -6.95 -6.93
N VAL A 182 -8.56 -8.23 -6.65
CA VAL A 182 -9.63 -9.22 -6.81
C VAL A 182 -9.72 -10.14 -5.59
N GLN A 183 -10.93 -10.50 -5.24
CA GLN A 183 -11.21 -11.59 -4.33
C GLN A 183 -11.52 -12.84 -5.14
N ILE A 184 -10.82 -13.94 -4.86
CA ILE A 184 -11.10 -15.23 -5.47
C ILE A 184 -12.22 -15.90 -4.69
N THR A 185 -13.34 -16.18 -5.36
CA THR A 185 -14.48 -16.88 -4.78
C THR A 185 -14.51 -18.32 -5.30
N GLY A 186 -14.84 -19.29 -4.44
CA GLY A 186 -14.99 -20.70 -4.81
C GLY A 186 -13.87 -21.64 -4.36
N GLN A 187 -13.08 -21.25 -3.38
CA GLN A 187 -12.37 -22.20 -2.50
C GLN A 187 -13.16 -22.29 -1.18
N ALA A 188 -13.99 -23.27 -1.09
CA ALA A 188 -14.55 -23.77 0.16
C ALA A 188 -13.61 -24.81 0.71
#